data_0802393134772e292af690f09381fbb2
#
_entry.id   0802393134772e292af690f09381fbb2
#
_cell.length_a   1.000
_cell.length_b   1.000
_cell.length_c   1.000
_cell.angle_alpha   90.00
_cell.angle_beta   90.00
_cell.angle_gamma   90.00
#
_symmetry.space_group_name_H-M   'P 1'
#
loop_
_entity.id
_entity.type
_entity.pdbx_description
1 polymer ?
#
loop_
_entity_poly.entity_id
_entity_poly.type
_entity_poly.pdbx_seq_one_letter_code
_entity_poly.pdbx_strand_id
1 'polypeptide(L)'
;MTVQFSLGSNAPETTATPVAVVGVYENGILTSAAARIDTAASGAIKRLVEAGDITGKVGNLVTLLHPAGVAAARVLVVGLG
;
A
#
# COMPACT_ATOMS: atom_id res chain seq x y z
N MET A 1 -11.30 -8.41 13.91
CA MET A 1 -9.87 -8.37 14.05
C MET A 1 -9.39 -6.96 14.30
N THR A 2 -8.60 -6.79 15.31
CA THR A 2 -8.04 -5.49 15.58
C THR A 2 -6.87 -5.23 14.64
N VAL A 3 -6.97 -4.20 13.86
CA VAL A 3 -5.83 -3.77 13.07
C VAL A 3 -4.91 -3.02 14.00
N GLN A 4 -3.78 -3.62 14.26
CA GLN A 4 -2.77 -3.02 15.09
C GLN A 4 -1.88 -2.14 14.22
N PHE A 5 -1.98 -0.85 14.42
CA PHE A 5 -1.02 0.05 13.85
C PHE A 5 0.07 0.26 14.87
N SER A 6 1.16 -0.45 14.70
CA SER A 6 2.34 -0.23 15.53
C SER A 6 3.03 1.01 15.03
N LEU A 7 2.73 2.12 15.65
CA LEU A 7 3.35 3.37 15.24
C LEU A 7 4.83 3.36 15.60
N GLY A 8 5.66 3.40 14.59
CA GLY A 8 7.09 3.60 14.76
C GLY A 8 7.90 2.38 15.14
N SER A 9 7.29 1.23 15.37
CA SER A 9 8.06 0.05 15.78
C SER A 9 8.34 -0.91 14.65
N ASN A 10 7.46 -1.02 13.65
CA ASN A 10 7.64 -1.95 12.55
C ASN A 10 7.45 -1.25 11.22
N ALA A 11 8.32 -1.58 10.27
CA ALA A 11 8.16 -1.10 8.91
C ALA A 11 6.99 -1.84 8.24
N PRO A 12 6.14 -1.14 7.47
CA PRO A 12 4.97 -1.78 6.86
C PRO A 12 5.34 -2.91 5.90
N GLU A 13 6.47 -2.81 5.22
CA GLU A 13 6.90 -3.83 4.26
C GLU A 13 7.38 -5.11 4.93
N THR A 14 7.81 -5.05 6.19
CA THR A 14 8.34 -6.21 6.92
C THR A 14 7.37 -6.76 7.96
N THR A 15 6.27 -6.06 8.20
CA THR A 15 5.28 -6.51 9.19
C THR A 15 4.47 -7.66 8.62
N ALA A 16 4.59 -8.84 9.24
CA ALA A 16 3.81 -10.01 8.88
C ALA A 16 2.39 -9.84 9.39
N THR A 17 1.50 -9.46 8.50
CA THR A 17 0.08 -9.24 8.82
C THR A 17 -0.77 -9.78 7.67
N PRO A 18 -2.01 -10.25 7.95
CA PRO A 18 -2.90 -10.67 6.87
C PRO A 18 -3.20 -9.55 5.88
N VAL A 19 -3.33 -8.31 6.35
CA VAL A 19 -3.67 -7.17 5.51
C VAL A 19 -2.91 -5.94 5.97
N ALA A 20 -2.26 -5.26 5.04
CA ALA A 20 -1.70 -3.92 5.25
C ALA A 20 -2.52 -2.93 4.43
N VAL A 21 -2.88 -1.80 5.02
CA VAL A 21 -3.63 -0.75 4.34
C VAL A 21 -2.74 0.46 4.16
N VAL A 22 -2.61 0.94 2.93
CA VAL A 22 -1.79 2.11 2.61
C VAL A 22 -2.58 3.06 1.72
N GLY A 23 -2.19 4.33 1.69
CA GLY A 23 -2.90 5.36 0.96
C GLY A 23 -2.12 5.95 -0.20
N VAL A 24 -2.87 6.39 -1.21
CA VAL A 24 -2.34 7.13 -2.36
C VAL A 24 -3.19 8.36 -2.57
N TYR A 25 -2.56 9.51 -2.75
CA TYR A 25 -3.28 10.76 -3.05
C TYR A 25 -3.67 10.81 -4.52
N GLU A 26 -4.68 11.63 -4.82
CA GLU A 26 -5.23 11.73 -6.18
C GLU A 26 -4.19 12.18 -7.21
N ASN A 27 -3.19 12.94 -6.80
CA ASN A 27 -2.10 13.37 -7.69
C ASN A 27 -1.03 12.28 -7.89
N GLY A 28 -1.26 11.07 -7.41
CA GLY A 28 -0.34 9.96 -7.56
C GLY A 28 0.77 9.91 -6.52
N ILE A 29 0.73 10.77 -5.52
CA ILE A 29 1.73 10.77 -4.46
C ILE A 29 1.39 9.68 -3.45
N LEU A 30 2.38 8.85 -3.14
CA LEU A 30 2.23 7.78 -2.17
C LEU A 30 2.45 8.32 -0.76
N THR A 31 1.67 7.82 0.20
CA THR A 31 1.98 8.06 1.62
C THR A 31 3.31 7.40 1.97
N SER A 32 3.88 7.76 3.12
CA SER A 32 5.14 7.15 3.56
C SER A 32 5.04 5.62 3.61
N ALA A 33 3.95 5.09 4.14
CA ALA A 33 3.74 3.65 4.22
C ALA A 33 3.61 3.03 2.82
N ALA A 34 2.87 3.67 1.93
CA ALA A 34 2.72 3.18 0.55
C ALA A 34 4.05 3.21 -0.19
N ALA A 35 4.85 4.25 0.01
CA ALA A 35 6.16 4.37 -0.62
C ALA A 35 7.12 3.26 -0.16
N ARG A 36 7.09 2.92 1.12
CA ARG A 36 7.94 1.84 1.64
C ARG A 36 7.54 0.49 1.07
N ILE A 37 6.24 0.22 0.98
CA ILE A 37 5.74 -1.02 0.38
C ILE A 37 6.06 -1.05 -1.11
N ASP A 38 5.91 0.08 -1.80
CA ASP A 38 6.22 0.18 -3.22
C ASP A 38 7.69 -0.13 -3.50
N THR A 39 8.59 0.41 -2.68
CA THR A 39 10.03 0.13 -2.81
C THR A 39 10.31 -1.34 -2.60
N ALA A 40 9.74 -1.94 -1.55
CA ALA A 40 9.93 -3.36 -1.26
C ALA A 40 9.36 -4.26 -2.36
N ALA A 41 8.27 -3.84 -2.99
CA ALA A 41 7.60 -4.57 -4.06
C ALA A 41 8.13 -4.20 -5.46
N SER A 42 9.27 -3.55 -5.54
CA SER A 42 9.92 -3.17 -6.80
C SER A 42 9.06 -2.28 -7.69
N GLY A 43 8.33 -1.35 -7.09
CA GLY A 43 7.53 -0.36 -7.80
C GLY A 43 6.14 -0.86 -8.24
N ALA A 44 5.61 -1.90 -7.59
CA ALA A 44 4.31 -2.46 -7.97
C ALA A 44 3.18 -1.43 -7.88
N ILE A 45 3.15 -0.63 -6.81
CA ILE A 45 2.11 0.39 -6.65
C ILE A 45 2.27 1.48 -7.71
N LYS A 46 3.49 1.94 -7.90
CA LYS A 46 3.77 3.00 -8.87
C LYS A 46 3.39 2.58 -10.29
N ARG A 47 3.64 1.33 -10.66
CA ARG A 47 3.23 0.81 -11.96
C ARG A 47 1.72 0.86 -12.14
N LEU A 48 0.96 0.54 -11.10
CA LEU A 48 -0.50 0.59 -11.13
C LEU A 48 -1.02 2.03 -11.21
N VAL A 49 -0.34 2.96 -10.56
CA VAL A 49 -0.66 4.39 -10.67
C VAL A 49 -0.44 4.86 -12.12
N GLU A 50 0.69 4.50 -12.70
CA GLU A 50 1.01 4.88 -14.07
C GLU A 50 0.08 4.23 -15.09
N ALA A 51 -0.39 3.02 -14.81
CA ALA A 51 -1.36 2.33 -15.67
C ALA A 51 -2.79 2.87 -15.53
N GLY A 52 -3.06 3.69 -14.51
CA GLY A 52 -4.39 4.22 -14.27
C GLY A 52 -5.28 3.33 -13.41
N ASP A 53 -4.77 2.20 -12.93
CA ASP A 53 -5.54 1.30 -12.07
C ASP A 53 -5.70 1.85 -10.65
N ILE A 54 -4.70 2.59 -10.18
CA ILE A 54 -4.75 3.30 -8.91
C ILE A 54 -4.85 4.79 -9.22
N THR A 55 -5.99 5.38 -8.93
CA THR A 55 -6.25 6.80 -9.24
C THR A 55 -6.01 7.73 -8.06
N GLY A 56 -6.04 7.18 -6.84
CA GLY A 56 -5.93 7.99 -5.62
C GLY A 56 -7.20 8.72 -5.24
N LYS A 57 -8.24 8.66 -6.04
CA LYS A 57 -9.52 9.30 -5.71
C LYS A 57 -10.18 8.59 -4.55
N VAL A 58 -10.92 9.35 -3.75
CA VAL A 58 -11.70 8.78 -2.65
C VAL A 58 -12.62 7.69 -3.20
N GLY A 59 -12.59 6.54 -2.56
CA GLY A 59 -13.36 5.38 -3.01
C GLY A 59 -12.61 4.44 -3.93
N ASN A 60 -11.49 4.84 -4.48
CA ASN A 60 -10.63 3.94 -5.25
C ASN A 60 -9.94 2.97 -4.28
N LEU A 61 -10.04 1.69 -4.58
CA LEU A 61 -9.47 0.64 -3.74
C LEU A 61 -8.90 -0.45 -4.63
N VAL A 62 -7.63 -0.74 -4.45
CA VAL A 62 -6.95 -1.82 -5.17
C VAL A 62 -6.31 -2.76 -4.16
N THR A 63 -6.50 -4.05 -4.36
CA THR A 63 -5.90 -5.08 -3.51
C THR A 63 -4.74 -5.75 -4.23
N LEU A 64 -3.58 -5.76 -3.59
CA LEU A 64 -2.44 -6.53 -4.05
C LEU A 64 -2.38 -7.84 -3.26
N LEU A 65 -2.37 -8.97 -3.96
CA LEU A 65 -2.31 -10.30 -3.33
C LEU A 65 -0.86 -10.78 -3.33
N HIS A 66 -0.35 -11.07 -2.15
CA HIS A 66 1.00 -11.61 -1.95
C HIS A 66 2.07 -10.84 -2.74
N PRO A 67 2.14 -9.51 -2.59
CA PRO A 67 3.14 -8.75 -3.34
C PRO A 67 4.55 -9.20 -2.98
N ALA A 68 5.38 -9.41 -3.99
CA ALA A 68 6.75 -9.86 -3.78
C ALA A 68 7.53 -8.82 -2.97
N GLY A 69 8.34 -9.28 -2.02
CA GLY A 69 9.15 -8.41 -1.18
C GLY A 69 8.42 -7.81 0.01
N VAL A 70 7.14 -8.08 0.17
CA VAL A 70 6.33 -7.56 1.26
C VAL A 70 5.84 -8.71 2.12
N ALA A 71 5.98 -8.59 3.44
CA ALA A 71 5.61 -9.65 4.37
C ALA A 71 4.08 -9.81 4.52
N ALA A 72 3.32 -8.75 4.27
CA ALA A 72 1.86 -8.82 4.35
C ALA A 72 1.29 -9.73 3.25
N ALA A 73 0.29 -10.53 3.59
CA ALA A 73 -0.36 -11.39 2.61
C ALA A 73 -1.14 -10.58 1.58
N ARG A 74 -1.72 -9.45 1.99
CA ARG A 74 -2.47 -8.56 1.11
C ARG A 74 -2.15 -7.13 1.45
N VAL A 75 -2.13 -6.29 0.43
CA VAL A 75 -1.97 -4.85 0.59
C VAL A 75 -3.18 -4.16 -0.05
N LEU A 76 -3.93 -3.42 0.76
CA LEU A 76 -5.04 -2.61 0.29
C LEU A 76 -4.52 -1.19 0.03
N VAL A 77 -4.64 -0.75 -1.20
CA VAL A 77 -4.25 0.60 -1.59
C VAL A 77 -5.52 1.43 -1.71
N VAL A 78 -5.64 2.44 -0.85
CA VAL A 78 -6.84 3.25 -0.72
C VAL A 78 -6.59 4.64 -1.28
N GLY A 79 -7.52 5.14 -2.06
CA GLY A 79 -7.46 6.52 -2.54
C GLY A 79 -7.83 7.49 -1.42
N LEU A 80 -7.00 8.51 -1.23
CA LEU A 80 -7.20 9.52 -0.17
C LEU A 80 -7.77 10.83 -0.69
N GLY A 81 -7.79 11.00 -1.99
CA GLY A 81 -8.28 12.23 -2.60
C GLY A 81 -7.25 13.33 -2.82
#